data_8f2d40073cd569761f54794928b28e15
#
_entry.id   8f2d40073cd569761f54794928b28e15
#
_cell.length_a   1.000
_cell.length_b   1.000
_cell.length_c   1.000
_cell.angle_alpha   90.00
_cell.angle_beta   90.00
_cell.angle_gamma   90.00
#
_symmetry.space_group_name_H-M   'P 1'
#
loop_
_entity.id
_entity.type
_entity.pdbx_description
1 polymer ?
#
loop_
_entity_poly.entity_id
_entity_poly.type
_entity_poly.pdbx_seq_one_letter_code
_entity_poly.pdbx_strand_id
1 'polypeptide(L)'
;GIRAFLLSTEKIMWRFMFVPILMVLYDYVKPPIDHLYFSNLHRPLLGIQNTFREIVKCLPEYDVKNYPGLLLLKLHYPKLREEFEKVSPTLEKTWYHDTNPWFEKNDGYYFYKAEQFPLLNSLIRQIPCINREGASFAVIEGPMVLHPHRAESNELLRYQLTIHGDGDCSLYTDKGRHVHKEGEDILFDHARYHELMKTSDGRRVVLILDIHR
;
A
#
# COMPACT_ATOMS: atom_id res chain seq x y z
N GLY A 1 43.39 -19.27 -27.58
CA GLY A 1 43.02 -17.87 -27.65
C GLY A 1 41.52 -17.61 -27.76
N ILE A 2 40.97 -17.41 -28.95
CA ILE A 2 39.58 -16.92 -29.17
C ILE A 2 38.48 -17.86 -28.59
N ARG A 3 38.65 -19.19 -28.74
CA ARG A 3 37.70 -20.17 -28.17
C ARG A 3 37.60 -20.11 -26.63
N ALA A 4 38.74 -19.91 -25.95
CA ALA A 4 38.73 -19.79 -24.48
C ALA A 4 38.12 -18.48 -24.01
N PHE A 5 38.28 -17.41 -24.80
CA PHE A 5 37.65 -16.11 -24.53
C PHE A 5 36.13 -16.18 -24.75
N LEU A 6 35.65 -16.81 -25.83
CA LEU A 6 34.23 -16.99 -26.10
C LEU A 6 33.55 -17.87 -25.04
N LEU A 7 34.15 -18.96 -24.62
CA LEU A 7 33.64 -19.83 -23.53
C LEU A 7 33.63 -19.11 -22.16
N SER A 8 34.57 -18.18 -21.95
CA SER A 8 34.61 -17.36 -20.75
C SER A 8 33.47 -16.31 -20.74
N THR A 9 33.24 -15.65 -21.88
CA THR A 9 32.18 -14.67 -22.05
C THR A 9 30.78 -15.31 -21.96
N GLU A 10 30.58 -16.49 -22.56
CA GLU A 10 29.33 -17.24 -22.41
C GLU A 10 29.06 -17.60 -20.95
N LYS A 11 30.03 -18.13 -20.20
CA LYS A 11 29.89 -18.46 -18.78
C LYS A 11 29.60 -17.23 -17.93
N ILE A 12 30.17 -16.08 -18.25
CA ILE A 12 29.91 -14.81 -17.57
C ILE A 12 28.48 -14.34 -17.87
N MET A 13 28.09 -14.39 -19.14
CA MET A 13 26.74 -13.97 -19.58
C MET A 13 25.64 -14.81 -18.95
N TRP A 14 25.80 -16.13 -18.85
CA TRP A 14 24.85 -17.00 -18.15
C TRP A 14 24.70 -16.64 -16.65
N ARG A 15 25.80 -16.28 -15.98
CA ARG A 15 25.77 -15.84 -14.57
C ARG A 15 24.96 -14.56 -14.39
N PHE A 16 25.05 -13.60 -15.32
CA PHE A 16 24.26 -12.37 -15.27
C PHE A 16 22.77 -12.61 -15.56
N MET A 17 22.42 -13.61 -16.36
CA MET A 17 21.02 -13.97 -16.61
C MET A 17 20.33 -14.58 -15.39
N PHE A 18 21.06 -15.26 -14.50
CA PHE A 18 20.49 -15.83 -13.28
C PHE A 18 20.08 -14.76 -12.24
N VAL A 19 20.74 -13.61 -12.21
CA VAL A 19 20.46 -12.57 -11.21
C VAL A 19 19.02 -12.05 -11.32
N PRO A 20 18.49 -11.63 -12.48
CA PRO A 20 17.10 -11.24 -12.61
C PRO A 20 16.10 -12.34 -12.23
N ILE A 21 16.42 -13.59 -12.60
CA ILE A 21 15.57 -14.75 -12.25
C ILE A 21 15.50 -14.93 -10.73
N LEU A 22 16.63 -14.85 -10.05
CA LEU A 22 16.68 -14.93 -8.60
C LEU A 22 15.93 -13.77 -7.93
N MET A 23 16.03 -12.56 -8.48
CA MET A 23 15.25 -11.40 -7.99
C MET A 23 13.74 -11.63 -8.15
N VAL A 24 13.30 -12.17 -9.29
CA VAL A 24 11.89 -12.51 -9.53
C VAL A 24 11.41 -13.57 -8.53
N LEU A 25 12.19 -14.64 -8.35
CA LEU A 25 11.84 -15.68 -7.39
C LEU A 25 11.81 -15.16 -5.96
N TYR A 26 12.78 -14.34 -5.58
CA TYR A 26 12.83 -13.70 -4.27
C TYR A 26 11.60 -12.82 -4.01
N ASP A 27 11.19 -12.01 -4.98
CA ASP A 27 10.00 -11.16 -4.87
C ASP A 27 8.72 -12.01 -4.83
N TYR A 28 8.61 -13.03 -5.67
CA TYR A 28 7.44 -13.89 -5.77
C TYR A 28 7.15 -14.69 -4.49
N VAL A 29 8.18 -15.23 -3.83
CA VAL A 29 7.97 -16.05 -2.62
C VAL A 29 7.70 -15.25 -1.36
N LYS A 30 7.83 -13.92 -1.41
CA LYS A 30 7.49 -13.07 -0.28
C LYS A 30 5.96 -13.03 -0.06
N PRO A 31 5.47 -13.25 1.18
CA PRO A 31 4.04 -13.15 1.46
C PRO A 31 3.54 -11.70 1.42
N PRO A 32 2.26 -11.45 1.07
CA PRO A 32 1.32 -12.44 0.52
C PRO A 32 1.71 -12.83 -0.91
N ILE A 33 1.52 -14.11 -1.26
CA ILE A 33 1.83 -14.58 -2.61
C ILE A 33 0.76 -14.08 -3.58
N ASP A 34 1.18 -13.38 -4.61
CA ASP A 34 0.30 -12.90 -5.65
C ASP A 34 0.02 -14.01 -6.68
N HIS A 35 -1.19 -14.53 -6.71
CA HIS A 35 -1.62 -15.53 -7.67
C HIS A 35 -1.67 -15.02 -9.12
N LEU A 36 -1.65 -13.70 -9.33
CA LEU A 36 -1.62 -13.05 -10.64
C LEU A 36 -0.21 -12.63 -11.07
N TYR A 37 0.84 -13.01 -10.31
CA TYR A 37 2.20 -12.51 -10.50
C TYR A 37 2.73 -12.69 -11.93
N PHE A 38 2.44 -13.83 -12.55
CA PHE A 38 2.86 -14.14 -13.92
C PHE A 38 1.77 -13.87 -14.96
N SER A 39 0.69 -13.19 -14.61
CA SER A 39 -0.38 -12.86 -15.58
C SER A 39 0.08 -11.83 -16.63
N ASN A 40 1.11 -11.05 -16.33
CA ASN A 40 1.75 -10.10 -17.25
C ASN A 40 3.21 -9.88 -16.86
N LEU A 41 4.01 -9.29 -17.76
CA LEU A 41 5.44 -9.05 -17.52
C LEU A 41 5.71 -7.86 -16.59
N HIS A 42 4.75 -6.95 -16.42
CA HIS A 42 4.94 -5.77 -15.58
C HIS A 42 5.22 -6.14 -14.12
N ARG A 43 4.51 -7.13 -13.58
CA ARG A 43 4.67 -7.57 -12.19
C ARG A 43 6.07 -8.13 -11.87
N PRO A 44 6.63 -9.10 -12.64
CA PRO A 44 8.01 -9.56 -12.44
C PRO A 44 9.06 -8.46 -12.65
N LEU A 45 8.88 -7.57 -13.63
CA LEU A 45 9.80 -6.45 -13.87
C LEU A 45 9.80 -5.47 -12.68
N LEU A 46 8.64 -5.17 -12.13
CA LEU A 46 8.51 -4.36 -10.93
C LEU A 46 9.15 -5.06 -9.71
N GLY A 47 9.04 -6.39 -9.64
CA GLY A 47 9.71 -7.22 -8.64
C GLY A 47 11.23 -7.10 -8.69
N ILE A 48 11.82 -7.15 -9.88
CA ILE A 48 13.26 -6.92 -10.11
C ILE A 48 13.64 -5.51 -9.62
N GLN A 49 12.89 -4.50 -10.02
CA GLN A 49 13.17 -3.11 -9.68
C GLN A 49 13.13 -2.87 -8.16
N ASN A 50 12.11 -3.37 -7.47
CA ASN A 50 11.98 -3.22 -6.03
C ASN A 50 13.04 -4.03 -5.25
N THR A 51 13.36 -5.26 -5.69
CA THR A 51 14.44 -6.07 -5.11
C THR A 51 15.79 -5.37 -5.27
N PHE A 52 16.06 -4.80 -6.43
CA PHE A 52 17.29 -4.04 -6.65
C PHE A 52 17.39 -2.82 -5.73
N ARG A 53 16.29 -2.08 -5.55
CA ARG A 53 16.25 -0.95 -4.60
C ARG A 53 16.49 -1.40 -3.15
N GLU A 54 15.88 -2.50 -2.72
CA GLU A 54 16.13 -3.07 -1.38
C GLU A 54 17.61 -3.35 -1.16
N ILE A 55 18.27 -3.97 -2.12
CA ILE A 55 19.70 -4.32 -2.03
C ILE A 55 20.58 -3.07 -2.02
N VAL A 56 20.38 -2.16 -2.99
CA VAL A 56 21.25 -1.00 -3.18
C VAL A 56 21.06 0.05 -2.09
N LYS A 57 19.80 0.29 -1.66
CA LYS A 57 19.49 1.29 -0.63
C LYS A 57 19.54 0.72 0.78
N CYS A 58 19.76 -0.59 0.94
CA CYS A 58 19.73 -1.28 2.23
C CYS A 58 18.50 -0.86 3.05
N LEU A 59 17.31 -0.95 2.45
CA LEU A 59 16.09 -0.49 3.07
C LEU A 59 15.87 -1.19 4.42
N PRO A 60 15.68 -0.41 5.51
CA PRO A 60 15.53 -0.99 6.84
C PRO A 60 14.21 -1.75 6.96
N GLU A 61 14.21 -2.74 7.83
CA GLU A 61 12.95 -3.27 8.35
C GLU A 61 12.16 -2.15 9.03
N TYR A 62 10.85 -2.21 8.97
CA TYR A 62 9.98 -1.20 9.53
C TYR A 62 9.05 -1.76 10.60
N ASP A 63 8.82 -0.94 11.62
CA ASP A 63 7.83 -1.17 12.68
C ASP A 63 7.12 0.16 12.94
N VAL A 64 5.83 0.13 13.24
CA VAL A 64 5.05 1.32 13.59
C VAL A 64 5.66 2.09 14.77
N LYS A 65 6.36 1.38 15.67
CA LYS A 65 7.08 1.99 16.82
C LYS A 65 8.19 2.95 16.41
N ASN A 66 8.74 2.77 15.21
CA ASN A 66 9.77 3.66 14.66
C ASN A 66 9.18 4.99 14.15
N TYR A 67 7.86 5.12 14.15
CA TYR A 67 7.12 6.29 13.68
C TYR A 67 6.19 6.84 14.77
N PRO A 68 6.75 7.38 15.87
CA PRO A 68 5.96 7.80 17.05
C PRO A 68 4.89 8.86 16.73
N GLY A 69 5.08 9.64 15.67
CA GLY A 69 4.08 10.59 15.19
C GLY A 69 2.77 9.95 14.75
N LEU A 70 2.76 8.67 14.32
CA LEU A 70 1.54 7.95 13.95
C LEU A 70 0.65 7.68 15.18
N LEU A 71 1.26 7.52 16.36
CA LEU A 71 0.51 7.40 17.61
C LEU A 71 -0.34 8.65 17.89
N LEU A 72 0.14 9.83 17.51
CA LEU A 72 -0.63 11.08 17.65
C LEU A 72 -1.95 11.00 16.87
N LEU A 73 -1.94 10.46 15.65
CA LEU A 73 -3.15 10.28 14.84
C LEU A 73 -4.10 9.28 15.50
N LYS A 74 -3.57 8.15 15.97
CA LYS A 74 -4.35 7.13 16.65
C LYS A 74 -5.02 7.66 17.94
N LEU A 75 -4.30 8.45 18.73
CA LEU A 75 -4.85 9.10 19.93
C LEU A 75 -5.94 10.14 19.62
N HIS A 76 -5.88 10.77 18.43
CA HIS A 76 -6.87 11.71 17.97
C HIS A 76 -8.02 11.05 17.19
N TYR A 77 -8.06 9.72 17.07
CA TYR A 77 -9.09 9.00 16.34
C TYR A 77 -10.52 9.49 16.61
N PRO A 78 -10.98 9.67 17.87
CA PRO A 78 -12.37 10.11 18.10
C PRO A 78 -12.66 11.49 17.49
N LYS A 79 -11.71 12.42 17.58
CA LYS A 79 -11.83 13.77 17.00
C LYS A 79 -11.75 13.76 15.47
N LEU A 80 -10.90 12.89 14.91
CA LEU A 80 -10.81 12.72 13.46
C LEU A 80 -12.09 12.11 12.89
N ARG A 81 -12.73 11.21 13.62
CA ARG A 81 -14.03 10.65 13.28
C ARG A 81 -15.11 11.74 13.29
N GLU A 82 -15.18 12.53 14.37
CA GLU A 82 -16.13 13.64 14.48
C GLU A 82 -15.93 14.65 13.35
N GLU A 83 -14.70 15.04 13.06
CA GLU A 83 -14.39 15.94 11.95
C GLU A 83 -14.83 15.34 10.61
N PHE A 84 -14.54 14.06 10.36
CA PHE A 84 -14.95 13.38 9.14
C PHE A 84 -16.48 13.43 8.97
N GLU A 85 -17.26 13.08 9.98
CA GLU A 85 -18.73 13.10 9.92
C GLU A 85 -19.29 14.51 9.67
N LYS A 86 -18.64 15.52 10.24
CA LYS A 86 -19.09 16.92 10.11
C LYS A 86 -18.75 17.52 8.75
N VAL A 87 -17.54 17.23 8.23
CA VAL A 87 -17.00 17.92 7.06
C VAL A 87 -17.32 17.17 5.76
N SER A 88 -17.21 15.84 5.75
CA SER A 88 -17.35 15.05 4.52
C SER A 88 -18.70 15.26 3.78
N PRO A 89 -19.86 15.49 4.43
CA PRO A 89 -21.11 15.74 3.71
C PRO A 89 -21.12 17.04 2.90
N THR A 90 -20.20 17.96 3.18
CA THR A 90 -20.09 19.25 2.49
C THR A 90 -19.12 19.21 1.31
N LEU A 91 -18.40 18.10 1.13
CA LEU A 91 -17.33 17.95 0.15
C LEU A 91 -17.78 17.14 -1.05
N GLU A 92 -17.17 17.44 -2.20
CA GLU A 92 -17.30 16.59 -3.39
C GLU A 92 -16.49 15.31 -3.25
N LYS A 93 -17.09 14.18 -3.64
CA LYS A 93 -16.45 12.88 -3.70
C LYS A 93 -15.47 12.83 -4.87
N THR A 94 -14.22 12.48 -4.61
CA THR A 94 -13.29 12.14 -5.68
C THR A 94 -13.41 10.63 -5.95
N TRP A 95 -14.19 10.28 -6.96
CA TRP A 95 -14.41 8.90 -7.33
C TRP A 95 -13.13 8.25 -7.84
N TYR A 96 -12.90 7.03 -7.40
CA TYR A 96 -11.85 6.21 -7.95
C TYR A 96 -12.28 5.76 -9.36
N HIS A 97 -11.83 6.47 -10.36
CA HIS A 97 -12.04 6.09 -11.76
C HIS A 97 -10.93 5.15 -12.16
N ASP A 98 -11.22 3.87 -12.14
CA ASP A 98 -10.22 2.92 -12.52
C ASP A 98 -10.55 2.23 -13.84
N THR A 99 -9.65 2.43 -14.79
CA THR A 99 -9.44 1.53 -15.92
C THR A 99 -8.61 0.32 -15.50
N ASN A 100 -8.31 0.19 -14.19
CA ASN A 100 -7.40 -0.79 -13.66
C ASN A 100 -8.10 -2.15 -13.51
N PRO A 101 -7.62 -3.21 -14.15
CA PRO A 101 -8.20 -4.54 -14.08
C PRO A 101 -8.15 -5.18 -12.68
N TRP A 102 -7.59 -4.50 -11.70
CA TRP A 102 -7.51 -4.94 -10.31
C TRP A 102 -8.85 -4.89 -9.56
N PHE A 103 -9.83 -4.17 -10.08
CA PHE A 103 -11.13 -3.99 -9.44
C PHE A 103 -12.20 -4.77 -10.19
N GLU A 104 -12.95 -5.60 -9.49
CA GLU A 104 -14.13 -6.22 -10.05
C GLU A 104 -15.27 -5.22 -10.23
N LYS A 105 -15.33 -4.23 -9.32
CA LYS A 105 -16.40 -3.23 -9.30
C LYS A 105 -15.91 -1.94 -8.64
N ASN A 106 -16.07 -0.81 -9.31
CA ASN A 106 -15.62 0.51 -8.83
C ASN A 106 -16.72 1.33 -8.16
N ASP A 107 -17.96 0.88 -8.22
CA ASP A 107 -19.08 1.58 -7.63
C ASP A 107 -18.95 1.60 -6.10
N GLY A 108 -18.88 2.79 -5.51
CA GLY A 108 -18.80 2.95 -4.07
C GLY A 108 -17.40 3.16 -3.50
N TYR A 109 -16.35 3.32 -4.32
CA TYR A 109 -15.01 3.68 -3.84
C TYR A 109 -14.66 5.10 -4.21
N TYR A 110 -14.39 5.95 -3.21
CA TYR A 110 -14.07 7.36 -3.38
C TYR A 110 -13.21 7.91 -2.26
N PHE A 111 -12.66 9.11 -2.46
CA PHE A 111 -11.73 9.77 -1.55
C PHE A 111 -12.15 11.19 -1.22
N TYR A 112 -11.71 11.63 -0.03
CA TYR A 112 -11.66 13.04 0.35
C TYR A 112 -10.23 13.40 0.72
N LYS A 113 -9.68 14.46 0.12
CA LYS A 113 -8.31 14.90 0.39
C LYS A 113 -8.15 15.39 1.82
N ALA A 114 -7.07 15.00 2.50
CA ALA A 114 -6.80 15.35 3.89
C ALA A 114 -6.73 16.87 4.13
N GLU A 115 -6.30 17.65 3.13
CA GLU A 115 -6.23 19.12 3.21
C GLU A 115 -7.58 19.80 3.43
N GLN A 116 -8.68 19.12 3.12
CA GLN A 116 -10.05 19.61 3.31
C GLN A 116 -10.56 19.49 4.75
N PHE A 117 -9.78 18.80 5.63
CA PHE A 117 -10.11 18.55 7.02
C PHE A 117 -9.11 19.32 7.92
N PRO A 118 -9.50 20.44 8.53
CA PRO A 118 -8.60 21.31 9.26
C PRO A 118 -7.79 20.64 10.37
N LEU A 119 -8.45 19.83 11.22
CA LEU A 119 -7.77 19.10 12.29
C LEU A 119 -6.76 18.09 11.73
N LEU A 120 -7.20 17.24 10.79
CA LEU A 120 -6.33 16.26 10.16
C LEU A 120 -5.13 16.94 9.50
N ASN A 121 -5.37 17.99 8.70
CA ASN A 121 -4.32 18.75 8.03
C ASN A 121 -3.31 19.36 9.03
N SER A 122 -3.80 19.87 10.17
CA SER A 122 -2.94 20.38 11.23
C SER A 122 -2.08 19.27 11.86
N LEU A 123 -2.63 18.08 12.10
CA LEU A 123 -1.91 16.95 12.68
C LEU A 123 -0.83 16.42 11.73
N ILE A 124 -1.18 16.17 10.46
CA ILE A 124 -0.21 15.62 9.50
C ILE A 124 0.96 16.55 9.21
N ARG A 125 0.74 17.88 9.32
CA ARG A 125 1.83 18.87 9.20
C ARG A 125 2.86 18.80 10.32
N GLN A 126 2.50 18.28 11.47
CA GLN A 126 3.37 18.12 12.63
C GLN A 126 4.19 16.82 12.58
N ILE A 127 3.90 15.92 11.64
CA ILE A 127 4.54 14.59 11.53
C ILE A 127 5.44 14.56 10.29
N PRO A 128 6.76 14.74 10.43
CA PRO A 128 7.67 14.93 9.30
C PRO A 128 7.76 13.72 8.35
N CYS A 129 7.52 12.51 8.85
CA CYS A 129 7.61 11.29 8.04
C CYS A 129 6.42 11.10 7.08
N ILE A 130 5.37 11.92 7.18
CA ILE A 130 4.21 11.80 6.29
C ILE A 130 4.49 12.49 4.96
N ASN A 131 4.35 11.73 3.87
CA ASN A 131 4.17 12.30 2.54
C ASN A 131 2.74 12.84 2.44
N ARG A 132 2.61 14.16 2.29
CA ARG A 132 1.29 14.82 2.26
C ARG A 132 0.54 14.62 0.96
N GLU A 133 1.27 14.33 -0.12
CA GLU A 133 0.66 13.96 -1.40
C GLU A 133 -0.10 12.64 -1.24
N GLY A 134 -1.35 12.62 -1.67
CA GLY A 134 -2.20 11.43 -1.56
C GLY A 134 -2.79 11.15 -0.18
N ALA A 135 -2.46 11.96 0.85
CA ALA A 135 -3.13 11.86 2.15
C ALA A 135 -4.64 12.09 2.01
N SER A 136 -5.45 11.11 2.43
CA SER A 136 -6.89 11.14 2.17
C SER A 136 -7.67 10.23 3.12
N PHE A 137 -8.95 10.53 3.29
CA PHE A 137 -9.91 9.54 3.72
C PHE A 137 -10.41 8.75 2.52
N ALA A 138 -10.29 7.43 2.59
CA ALA A 138 -10.77 6.50 1.58
C ALA A 138 -12.04 5.80 2.07
N VAL A 139 -13.09 5.90 1.28
CA VAL A 139 -14.42 5.38 1.62
C VAL A 139 -14.79 4.26 0.67
N ILE A 140 -15.25 3.14 1.22
CA ILE A 140 -15.88 2.05 0.46
C ILE A 140 -17.30 1.87 0.98
N GLU A 141 -18.27 2.00 0.09
CA GLU A 141 -19.67 1.70 0.33
C GLU A 141 -20.05 0.37 -0.35
N GLY A 142 -20.68 -0.53 0.38
CA GLY A 142 -21.06 -1.85 -0.13
C GLY A 142 -19.92 -2.87 -0.19
N PRO A 143 -20.22 -4.09 -0.67
CA PRO A 143 -19.25 -5.14 -0.87
C PRO A 143 -18.22 -4.77 -1.92
N MET A 144 -16.95 -5.13 -1.69
CA MET A 144 -15.86 -4.85 -2.62
C MET A 144 -14.72 -5.84 -2.50
N VAL A 145 -14.15 -6.23 -3.63
CA VAL A 145 -12.92 -7.01 -3.71
C VAL A 145 -11.90 -6.19 -4.50
N LEU A 146 -10.77 -5.89 -3.85
CA LEU A 146 -9.59 -5.34 -4.53
C LEU A 146 -8.59 -6.48 -4.69
N HIS A 147 -8.37 -6.91 -5.94
CA HIS A 147 -7.43 -7.98 -6.26
C HIS A 147 -5.98 -7.60 -5.87
N PRO A 148 -5.08 -8.58 -5.75
CA PRO A 148 -3.68 -8.33 -5.42
C PRO A 148 -3.06 -7.27 -6.31
N HIS A 149 -2.60 -6.19 -5.71
CA HIS A 149 -1.93 -5.06 -6.34
C HIS A 149 -0.82 -4.52 -5.46
N ARG A 150 0.02 -3.65 -6.00
CA ARG A 150 1.14 -3.03 -5.31
C ARG A 150 1.49 -1.67 -5.89
N ALA A 151 2.12 -0.80 -5.08
CA ALA A 151 2.72 0.43 -5.56
C ALA A 151 3.99 0.15 -6.37
N GLU A 152 4.36 1.08 -7.23
CA GLU A 152 5.55 0.96 -8.08
C GLU A 152 6.87 1.10 -7.31
N SER A 153 6.85 1.77 -6.14
CA SER A 153 8.05 2.06 -5.36
C SER A 153 7.91 1.60 -3.91
N ASN A 154 8.99 1.02 -3.38
CA ASN A 154 9.14 0.63 -1.98
C ASN A 154 9.80 1.72 -1.11
N GLU A 155 9.88 2.96 -1.59
CA GLU A 155 10.40 4.10 -0.83
C GLU A 155 9.42 4.63 0.22
N LEU A 156 8.14 4.33 0.03
CA LEU A 156 7.07 4.72 0.93
C LEU A 156 6.41 3.48 1.56
N LEU A 157 6.07 3.59 2.82
CA LEU A 157 5.17 2.68 3.52
C LEU A 157 3.76 3.26 3.49
N ARG A 158 2.74 2.43 3.70
CA ARG A 158 1.36 2.89 3.83
C ARG A 158 0.86 2.69 5.24
N TYR A 159 0.36 3.77 5.81
CA TYR A 159 -0.36 3.77 7.07
C TYR A 159 -1.86 3.89 6.81
N GLN A 160 -2.65 3.10 7.52
CA GLN A 160 -4.10 3.18 7.52
C GLN A 160 -4.60 3.23 8.96
N LEU A 161 -5.48 4.18 9.26
CA LEU A 161 -6.24 4.25 10.51
C LEU A 161 -7.73 4.13 10.18
N THR A 162 -8.38 3.13 10.76
CA THR A 162 -9.81 2.87 10.52
C THR A 162 -10.67 3.88 11.27
N ILE A 163 -11.43 4.66 10.56
CA ILE A 163 -12.37 5.67 11.09
C ILE A 163 -13.77 5.06 11.28
N HIS A 164 -14.24 4.31 10.28
CA HIS A 164 -15.44 3.48 10.34
C HIS A 164 -15.17 2.09 9.80
N GLY A 165 -15.61 1.09 10.50
CA GLY A 165 -15.51 -0.29 10.10
C GLY A 165 -16.09 -1.22 11.16
N ASP A 166 -16.98 -2.08 10.76
CA ASP A 166 -17.68 -3.06 11.60
C ASP A 166 -16.99 -4.42 11.66
N GLY A 167 -15.79 -4.51 11.08
CA GLY A 167 -14.99 -5.73 11.08
C GLY A 167 -15.29 -6.70 9.93
N ASP A 168 -16.08 -6.29 8.96
CA ASP A 168 -16.41 -7.06 7.75
C ASP A 168 -15.41 -6.86 6.59
N CYS A 169 -14.48 -5.92 6.74
CA CYS A 169 -13.46 -5.59 5.76
C CYS A 169 -12.08 -6.08 6.24
N SER A 170 -11.46 -6.92 5.45
CA SER A 170 -10.12 -7.47 5.70
C SER A 170 -9.14 -7.00 4.64
N LEU A 171 -7.99 -6.53 5.09
CA LEU A 171 -6.83 -6.20 4.27
C LEU A 171 -5.74 -7.24 4.51
N TYR A 172 -5.24 -7.86 3.45
CA TYR A 172 -4.15 -8.83 3.49
C TYR A 172 -2.88 -8.16 2.99
N THR A 173 -1.84 -8.15 3.82
CA THR A 173 -0.57 -7.46 3.54
C THR A 173 0.61 -8.34 3.92
N ASP A 174 1.83 -7.83 3.76
CA ASP A 174 3.06 -8.44 4.27
C ASP A 174 3.07 -8.62 5.81
N LYS A 175 2.18 -7.92 6.53
CA LYS A 175 1.96 -8.06 7.98
C LYS A 175 0.88 -9.09 8.33
N GLY A 176 0.32 -9.78 7.32
CA GLY A 176 -0.77 -10.71 7.47
C GLY A 176 -2.15 -10.06 7.29
N ARG A 177 -3.17 -10.71 7.85
CA ARG A 177 -4.55 -10.23 7.78
C ARG A 177 -4.79 -9.13 8.82
N HIS A 178 -5.21 -7.97 8.36
CA HIS A 178 -5.70 -6.87 9.19
C HIS A 178 -7.21 -6.69 8.97
N VAL A 179 -7.96 -6.65 10.06
CA VAL A 179 -9.41 -6.40 10.03
C VAL A 179 -9.65 -4.91 10.34
N HIS A 180 -10.37 -4.23 9.46
CA HIS A 180 -10.72 -2.82 9.65
C HIS A 180 -11.78 -2.66 10.74
N LYS A 181 -11.33 -2.49 11.98
CA LYS A 181 -12.15 -2.11 13.12
C LYS A 181 -11.86 -0.66 13.52
N GLU A 182 -12.87 0.03 13.98
CA GLU A 182 -12.76 1.43 14.40
C GLU A 182 -11.63 1.68 15.40
N GLY A 183 -10.78 2.67 15.12
CA GLY A 183 -9.62 3.01 15.93
C GLY A 183 -8.40 2.12 15.76
N GLU A 184 -8.50 1.01 15.02
CA GLU A 184 -7.35 0.16 14.70
C GLU A 184 -6.55 0.71 13.52
N ASP A 185 -5.24 0.54 13.60
CA ASP A 185 -4.31 1.03 12.59
C ASP A 185 -3.37 -0.06 12.10
N ILE A 186 -2.81 0.13 10.91
CA ILE A 186 -1.79 -0.73 10.32
C ILE A 186 -0.77 0.12 9.55
N LEU A 187 0.50 -0.26 9.65
CA LEU A 187 1.58 0.18 8.80
C LEU A 187 2.12 -1.01 8.01
N PHE A 188 2.15 -0.92 6.69
CA PHE A 188 2.59 -2.00 5.82
C PHE A 188 3.38 -1.49 4.61
N ASP A 189 4.12 -2.39 3.98
CA ASP A 189 4.87 -2.08 2.76
C ASP A 189 3.92 -2.07 1.56
N HIS A 190 3.57 -0.88 1.10
CA HIS A 190 2.66 -0.67 -0.02
C HIS A 190 3.20 -1.21 -1.36
N ALA A 191 4.52 -1.36 -1.48
CA ALA A 191 5.15 -1.98 -2.64
C ALA A 191 5.11 -3.52 -2.60
N ARG A 192 4.61 -4.11 -1.51
CA ARG A 192 4.28 -5.53 -1.43
C ARG A 192 2.85 -5.73 -1.93
N TYR A 193 2.59 -6.92 -2.49
CA TYR A 193 1.22 -7.26 -2.89
C TYR A 193 0.29 -7.23 -1.68
N HIS A 194 -0.86 -6.64 -1.87
CA HIS A 194 -1.91 -6.59 -0.88
C HIS A 194 -3.26 -6.64 -1.58
N GLU A 195 -4.24 -7.19 -0.89
CA GLU A 195 -5.61 -7.33 -1.38
C GLU A 195 -6.60 -6.96 -0.29
N LEU A 196 -7.81 -6.59 -0.67
CA LEU A 196 -8.87 -6.23 0.26
C LEU A 196 -10.15 -6.98 -0.08
N MET A 197 -10.81 -7.47 0.94
CA MET A 197 -12.15 -8.06 0.82
C MET A 197 -13.08 -7.40 1.84
N LYS A 198 -14.17 -6.83 1.34
CA LYS A 198 -15.28 -6.29 2.12
C LYS A 198 -16.56 -6.98 1.71
N THR A 199 -17.33 -7.49 2.67
CA THR A 199 -18.49 -8.36 2.41
C THR A 199 -19.82 -7.70 2.69
N SER A 200 -19.91 -6.72 3.61
CA SER A 200 -21.17 -6.07 4.00
C SER A 200 -21.52 -4.86 3.13
N ASP A 201 -22.77 -4.44 3.22
CA ASP A 201 -23.27 -3.22 2.61
C ASP A 201 -22.89 -1.95 3.39
N GLY A 202 -22.35 -2.10 4.60
CA GLY A 202 -21.93 -0.99 5.45
C GLY A 202 -20.81 -0.15 4.84
N ARG A 203 -20.63 1.05 5.35
CA ARG A 203 -19.58 1.98 4.95
C ARG A 203 -18.28 1.68 5.71
N ARG A 204 -17.15 1.58 4.99
CA ARG A 204 -15.82 1.55 5.58
C ARG A 204 -15.08 2.85 5.23
N VAL A 205 -14.54 3.51 6.25
CA VAL A 205 -13.72 4.72 6.10
C VAL A 205 -12.37 4.48 6.75
N VAL A 206 -11.28 4.72 6.00
CA VAL A 206 -9.92 4.71 6.53
C VAL A 206 -9.20 5.99 6.16
N LEU A 207 -8.40 6.52 7.07
CA LEU A 207 -7.37 7.49 6.77
C LEU A 207 -6.20 6.75 6.14
N ILE A 208 -5.79 7.18 4.93
CA ILE A 208 -4.66 6.63 4.19
C ILE A 208 -3.56 7.68 4.13
N LEU A 209 -2.35 7.29 4.54
CA LEU A 209 -1.15 8.13 4.50
C LEU A 209 0.02 7.33 3.95
N ASP A 210 0.84 7.96 3.13
CA ASP A 210 2.13 7.43 2.72
C ASP A 210 3.22 7.98 3.66
N ILE A 211 4.09 7.10 4.12
CA ILE A 211 5.11 7.37 5.14
C ILE A 211 6.48 7.16 4.52
N HIS A 212 7.36 8.16 4.63
CA HIS A 212 8.76 8.00 4.23
C HIS A 212 9.44 6.95 5.11
N ARG A 213 10.09 6.02 4.44
CA ARG A 213 10.79 4.89 5.06
C ARG A 213 12.11 5.28 5.69
#